data_aaa9c31b59283292354b86548047de00
#
_entry.id   aaa9c31b59283292354b86548047de00
#
_cell.length_a   1.000
_cell.length_b   1.000
_cell.length_c   1.000
_cell.angle_alpha   90.00
_cell.angle_beta   90.00
_cell.angle_gamma   90.00
#
_symmetry.space_group_name_H-M   'P 1'
#
loop_
_entity.id
_entity.type
_entity.pdbx_description
1 polymer ?
#
loop_
_entity_poly.entity_id
_entity_poly.type
_entity_poly.pdbx_seq_one_letter_code
_entity_poly.pdbx_strand_id
1 'polypeptide(L)'
;MVAAGSGLAVIFGATLPPMKTIPLLRTVERMPGGLMVVPLLVGAGVVTFAPGTASFFGSFTAALFNGALTILAVFYVCVGTSIELTATPRLLKKGGALLVAKILCGVVAGVVLGRLLGEAPVKAGPFLGLSALAVVAAMNDTNGGLYMALVGKYGNPRDVGSYSVMTIESGPFLTMVTLGVAGLAAFPWPTLLGGVLPLLFGLALGNLDPDCRAFFGRAAPPLIPFFAFALGTTLDLHLVTRAGPLG
;
A
#
# COMPACT_ATOMS: atom_id res chain seq x y z
N MET A 1 -17.75 17.57 13.36
CA MET A 1 -19.16 17.86 13.72
C MET A 1 -19.71 18.69 12.58
N VAL A 2 -20.47 18.09 11.68
CA VAL A 2 -20.89 18.72 10.42
C VAL A 2 -22.39 18.63 10.31
N ALA A 3 -23.04 19.76 10.44
CA ALA A 3 -24.41 19.99 10.03
C ALA A 3 -24.38 20.57 8.59
N ALA A 4 -24.27 19.74 7.58
CA ALA A 4 -24.33 20.15 6.18
C ALA A 4 -25.43 19.42 5.37
N GLY A 5 -26.41 18.80 6.05
CA GLY A 5 -27.50 18.08 5.37
C GLY A 5 -28.85 18.79 5.32
N SER A 6 -29.00 19.96 5.97
CA SER A 6 -30.31 20.58 6.14
C SER A 6 -30.68 21.66 5.11
N GLY A 7 -29.75 22.09 4.28
CA GLY A 7 -29.97 23.20 3.33
C GLY A 7 -30.71 22.82 2.04
N LEU A 8 -30.59 21.61 1.54
CA LEU A 8 -31.24 21.19 0.28
C LEU A 8 -32.66 20.66 0.46
N ALA A 9 -33.00 20.18 1.66
CA ALA A 9 -34.33 19.62 1.95
C ALA A 9 -35.45 20.69 2.03
N VAL A 10 -35.08 21.96 2.21
CA VAL A 10 -36.05 23.08 2.33
C VAL A 10 -36.60 23.52 0.98
N ILE A 11 -35.93 23.23 -0.13
CA ILE A 11 -36.33 23.71 -1.46
C ILE A 11 -37.47 22.87 -2.08
N PHE A 12 -37.66 21.63 -1.66
CA PHE A 12 -38.65 20.73 -2.27
C PHE A 12 -39.80 20.26 -1.36
N GLY A 13 -39.90 20.73 -0.12
CA GLY A 13 -41.04 20.43 0.77
C GLY A 13 -41.30 18.93 1.02
N ALA A 14 -40.43 18.02 0.60
CA ALA A 14 -40.56 16.60 0.80
C ALA A 14 -39.53 16.15 1.88
N THR A 15 -40.04 15.80 3.05
CA THR A 15 -39.24 15.03 4.02
C THR A 15 -38.98 13.65 3.44
N LEU A 16 -37.86 13.52 2.76
CA LEU A 16 -37.38 12.20 2.33
C LEU A 16 -37.17 11.35 3.59
N PRO A 17 -37.65 10.08 3.62
CA PRO A 17 -37.38 9.19 4.75
C PRO A 17 -35.88 9.08 4.96
N PRO A 18 -35.40 8.96 6.20
CA PRO A 18 -33.98 8.86 6.48
C PRO A 18 -33.40 7.68 5.69
N MET A 19 -32.54 7.97 4.71
CA MET A 19 -31.86 6.93 3.94
C MET A 19 -31.06 6.07 4.92
N LYS A 20 -31.30 4.74 4.90
CA LYS A 20 -30.47 3.79 5.64
C LYS A 20 -29.03 3.93 5.16
N THR A 21 -28.20 4.61 5.93
CA THR A 21 -26.78 4.73 5.63
C THR A 21 -26.08 3.41 5.87
N ILE A 22 -25.44 2.87 4.85
CA ILE A 22 -24.62 1.67 4.98
C ILE A 22 -23.22 2.15 5.40
N PRO A 23 -22.69 1.71 6.56
CA PRO A 23 -21.37 2.14 7.04
C PRO A 23 -20.24 1.39 6.28
N LEU A 24 -20.13 1.62 4.96
CA LEU A 24 -19.21 0.92 4.08
C LEU A 24 -17.76 1.00 4.58
N LEU A 25 -17.29 2.22 4.88
CA LEU A 25 -15.91 2.43 5.34
C LEU A 25 -15.64 1.62 6.62
N ARG A 26 -16.50 1.73 7.62
CA ARG A 26 -16.35 0.98 8.88
C ARG A 26 -16.39 -0.54 8.68
N THR A 27 -17.16 -1.01 7.71
CA THR A 27 -17.26 -2.45 7.38
C THR A 27 -15.98 -2.94 6.76
N VAL A 28 -15.41 -2.18 5.83
CA VAL A 28 -14.14 -2.49 5.16
C VAL A 28 -12.96 -2.41 6.14
N GLU A 29 -12.92 -1.41 7.02
CA GLU A 29 -11.86 -1.25 8.03
C GLU A 29 -11.86 -2.34 9.12
N ARG A 30 -12.98 -3.06 9.32
CA ARG A 30 -13.01 -4.22 10.23
C ARG A 30 -12.20 -5.40 9.71
N MET A 31 -11.98 -5.49 8.41
CA MET A 31 -11.16 -6.53 7.80
C MET A 31 -9.70 -6.09 7.79
N PRO A 32 -8.75 -6.93 8.26
CA PRO A 32 -7.33 -6.63 8.14
C PRO A 32 -6.95 -6.35 6.68
N GLY A 33 -6.40 -5.16 6.40
CA GLY A 33 -6.07 -4.76 5.03
C GLY A 33 -7.26 -4.48 4.11
N GLY A 34 -8.49 -4.39 4.65
CA GLY A 34 -9.72 -4.26 3.86
C GLY A 34 -9.72 -3.06 2.91
N LEU A 35 -9.14 -1.93 3.32
CA LEU A 35 -9.01 -0.74 2.45
C LEU A 35 -8.16 -1.00 1.19
N MET A 36 -7.31 -2.01 1.20
CA MET A 36 -6.51 -2.42 0.05
C MET A 36 -7.15 -3.62 -0.67
N VAL A 37 -7.48 -4.69 0.07
CA VAL A 37 -7.94 -5.97 -0.50
C VAL A 37 -9.28 -5.82 -1.22
N VAL A 38 -10.24 -5.11 -0.62
CA VAL A 38 -11.59 -4.99 -1.21
C VAL A 38 -11.56 -4.24 -2.55
N PRO A 39 -10.96 -3.03 -2.65
CA PRO A 39 -10.87 -2.33 -3.93
C PRO A 39 -10.03 -3.09 -4.97
N LEU A 40 -8.97 -3.78 -4.55
CA LEU A 40 -8.14 -4.60 -5.43
C LEU A 40 -8.97 -5.72 -6.06
N LEU A 41 -9.75 -6.45 -5.26
CA LEU A 41 -10.63 -7.50 -5.78
C LEU A 41 -11.74 -6.95 -6.67
N VAL A 42 -12.26 -5.75 -6.37
CA VAL A 42 -13.22 -5.08 -7.25
C VAL A 42 -12.58 -4.74 -8.60
N GLY A 43 -11.37 -4.17 -8.62
CA GLY A 43 -10.64 -3.87 -9.84
C GLY A 43 -10.37 -5.12 -10.68
N ALA A 44 -9.86 -6.18 -10.05
CA ALA A 44 -9.61 -7.47 -10.68
C ALA A 44 -10.91 -8.10 -11.24
N GLY A 45 -11.99 -8.05 -10.48
CA GLY A 45 -13.31 -8.51 -10.92
C GLY A 45 -13.81 -7.76 -12.16
N VAL A 46 -13.72 -6.43 -12.14
CA VAL A 46 -14.17 -5.63 -13.30
C VAL A 46 -13.39 -6.00 -14.55
N VAL A 47 -12.07 -6.10 -14.51
CA VAL A 47 -11.27 -6.46 -15.68
C VAL A 47 -11.51 -7.91 -16.12
N THR A 48 -11.68 -8.82 -15.18
CA THR A 48 -11.94 -10.23 -15.49
C THR A 48 -13.30 -10.44 -16.17
N PHE A 49 -14.36 -9.79 -15.69
CA PHE A 49 -15.73 -9.99 -16.21
C PHE A 49 -16.13 -8.96 -17.27
N ALA A 50 -15.46 -7.81 -17.35
CA ALA A 50 -15.72 -6.74 -18.30
C ALA A 50 -14.42 -6.08 -18.78
N PRO A 51 -13.54 -6.81 -19.52
CA PRO A 51 -12.18 -6.36 -19.86
C PRO A 51 -12.13 -5.08 -20.71
N GLY A 52 -13.20 -4.75 -21.42
CA GLY A 52 -13.30 -3.54 -22.26
C GLY A 52 -13.70 -2.27 -21.52
N THR A 53 -13.96 -2.30 -20.21
CA THR A 53 -14.54 -1.17 -19.47
C THR A 53 -13.70 0.11 -19.58
N ALA A 54 -12.40 0.01 -19.38
CA ALA A 54 -11.50 1.17 -19.43
C ALA A 54 -11.48 1.82 -20.82
N SER A 55 -11.40 1.02 -21.88
CA SER A 55 -11.38 1.51 -23.27
C SER A 55 -12.75 2.03 -23.73
N PHE A 56 -13.83 1.41 -23.25
CA PHE A 56 -15.19 1.84 -23.59
C PHE A 56 -15.52 3.25 -23.06
N PHE A 57 -15.24 3.50 -21.78
CA PHE A 57 -15.52 4.80 -21.20
C PHE A 57 -14.43 5.86 -21.48
N GLY A 58 -13.18 5.44 -21.65
CA GLY A 58 -12.06 6.35 -21.90
C GLY A 58 -11.86 7.39 -20.79
N SER A 59 -11.26 8.55 -21.13
CA SER A 59 -11.14 9.73 -20.28
C SER A 59 -10.69 9.43 -18.84
N PHE A 60 -11.33 10.04 -17.84
CA PHE A 60 -11.00 9.87 -16.41
C PHE A 60 -11.19 8.44 -15.91
N THR A 61 -12.15 7.70 -16.46
CA THR A 61 -12.37 6.29 -16.11
C THR A 61 -11.15 5.47 -16.53
N ALA A 62 -10.71 5.56 -17.78
CA ALA A 62 -9.51 4.87 -18.25
C ALA A 62 -8.26 5.29 -17.44
N ALA A 63 -8.13 6.59 -17.12
CA ALA A 63 -7.03 7.08 -16.31
C ALA A 63 -7.02 6.47 -14.90
N LEU A 64 -8.19 6.27 -14.28
CA LEU A 64 -8.29 5.60 -12.98
C LEU A 64 -7.86 4.12 -13.07
N PHE A 65 -8.29 3.40 -14.11
CA PHE A 65 -7.93 1.99 -14.31
C PHE A 65 -6.43 1.81 -14.55
N ASN A 66 -5.80 2.70 -15.31
CA ASN A 66 -4.38 2.62 -15.68
C ASN A 66 -3.46 3.41 -14.74
N GLY A 67 -4.02 4.08 -13.74
CA GLY A 67 -3.33 5.08 -12.92
C GLY A 67 -2.58 4.53 -11.70
N ALA A 68 -2.40 3.22 -11.54
CA ALA A 68 -1.79 2.62 -10.35
C ALA A 68 -0.47 3.31 -9.95
N LEU A 69 0.47 3.46 -10.87
CA LEU A 69 1.78 4.08 -10.59
C LEU A 69 1.65 5.58 -10.29
N THR A 70 0.76 6.29 -10.97
CA THR A 70 0.53 7.72 -10.73
C THR A 70 -0.06 7.96 -9.34
N ILE A 71 -1.08 7.19 -8.97
CA ILE A 71 -1.72 7.28 -7.65
C ILE A 71 -0.72 6.88 -6.57
N LEU A 72 0.09 5.85 -6.81
CA LEU A 72 1.12 5.41 -5.89
C LEU A 72 2.22 6.48 -5.72
N ALA A 73 2.63 7.18 -6.77
CA ALA A 73 3.58 8.28 -6.67
C ALA A 73 3.04 9.42 -5.80
N VAL A 74 1.77 9.81 -5.96
CA VAL A 74 1.10 10.80 -5.10
C VAL A 74 1.02 10.30 -3.66
N PHE A 75 0.68 9.03 -3.46
CA PHE A 75 0.67 8.39 -2.15
C PHE A 75 2.05 8.47 -1.48
N TYR A 76 3.15 8.22 -2.21
CA TYR A 76 4.50 8.35 -1.68
C TYR A 76 4.87 9.77 -1.29
N VAL A 77 4.44 10.78 -2.04
CA VAL A 77 4.58 12.18 -1.61
C VAL A 77 3.87 12.39 -0.28
N CYS A 78 2.62 11.95 -0.15
CA CYS A 78 1.84 12.09 1.08
C CYS A 78 2.47 11.35 2.27
N VAL A 79 2.96 10.13 2.07
CA VAL A 79 3.68 9.36 3.11
C VAL A 79 4.99 10.07 3.47
N GLY A 80 5.76 10.53 2.48
CA GLY A 80 7.00 11.26 2.70
C GLY A 80 6.82 12.49 3.57
N THR A 81 5.74 13.26 3.36
CA THR A 81 5.45 14.44 4.19
C THR A 81 5.20 14.10 5.65
N SER A 82 4.72 12.89 5.94
CA SER A 82 4.43 12.44 7.30
C SER A 82 5.69 12.06 8.09
N ILE A 83 6.83 11.89 7.43
CA ILE A 83 8.10 11.50 8.06
C ILE A 83 8.78 12.74 8.63
N GLU A 84 8.89 12.80 9.94
CA GLU A 84 9.54 13.90 10.66
C GLU A 84 11.00 13.58 10.95
N LEU A 85 11.93 14.29 10.31
CA LEU A 85 13.38 14.11 10.51
C LEU A 85 13.85 14.64 11.86
N THR A 86 13.09 15.60 12.46
CA THR A 86 13.33 16.11 13.81
C THR A 86 12.72 15.23 14.89
N ALA A 87 12.08 14.11 14.51
CA ALA A 87 11.57 13.13 15.46
C ALA A 87 12.67 12.70 16.44
N THR A 88 12.28 12.41 17.67
CA THR A 88 13.20 12.03 18.74
C THR A 88 14.24 11.02 18.24
N PRO A 89 15.55 11.22 18.48
CA PRO A 89 16.60 10.30 18.01
C PRO A 89 16.35 8.83 18.38
N ARG A 90 15.61 8.60 19.46
CA ARG A 90 15.14 7.29 19.88
C ARG A 90 14.20 6.64 18.84
N LEU A 91 13.24 7.39 18.28
CA LEU A 91 12.28 6.89 17.30
C LEU A 91 12.97 6.56 15.98
N LEU A 92 13.89 7.45 15.54
CA LEU A 92 14.70 7.23 14.34
C LEU A 92 15.58 6.00 14.50
N LYS A 93 16.25 5.83 15.65
CA LYS A 93 17.11 4.67 15.92
C LYS A 93 16.30 3.37 15.96
N LYS A 94 15.16 3.34 16.65
CA LYS A 94 14.31 2.14 16.74
C LYS A 94 13.65 1.80 15.41
N GLY A 95 13.01 2.77 14.76
CA GLY A 95 12.38 2.56 13.46
C GLY A 95 13.39 2.16 12.40
N GLY A 96 14.56 2.81 12.37
CA GLY A 96 15.66 2.45 11.47
C GLY A 96 16.22 1.06 11.75
N ALA A 97 16.41 0.68 13.01
CA ALA A 97 16.88 -0.66 13.36
C ALA A 97 15.89 -1.76 12.96
N LEU A 98 14.58 -1.52 13.15
CA LEU A 98 13.52 -2.43 12.71
C LEU A 98 13.50 -2.56 11.18
N LEU A 99 13.61 -1.44 10.47
CA LEU A 99 13.65 -1.40 9.01
C LEU A 99 14.85 -2.19 8.46
N VAL A 100 16.05 -1.94 9.00
CA VAL A 100 17.27 -2.66 8.61
C VAL A 100 17.16 -4.14 8.93
N ALA A 101 16.71 -4.51 10.12
CA ALA A 101 16.54 -5.92 10.49
C ALA A 101 15.58 -6.64 9.53
N LYS A 102 14.49 -5.99 9.16
CA LYS A 102 13.49 -6.53 8.24
C LYS A 102 14.05 -6.71 6.83
N ILE A 103 14.76 -5.72 6.29
CA ILE A 103 15.43 -5.83 4.99
C ILE A 103 16.44 -6.98 5.00
N LEU A 104 17.26 -7.09 6.05
CA LEU A 104 18.21 -8.19 6.19
C LEU A 104 17.53 -9.56 6.23
N CYS A 105 16.43 -9.70 6.99
CA CYS A 105 15.64 -10.93 6.99
C CYS A 105 15.05 -11.23 5.59
N GLY A 106 14.56 -10.23 4.88
CA GLY A 106 14.06 -10.37 3.51
C GLY A 106 15.16 -10.83 2.54
N VAL A 107 16.35 -10.22 2.61
CA VAL A 107 17.51 -10.61 1.80
C VAL A 107 17.93 -12.05 2.10
N VAL A 108 18.07 -12.42 3.38
CA VAL A 108 18.45 -13.77 3.78
C VAL A 108 17.41 -14.78 3.28
N ALA A 109 16.13 -14.50 3.48
CA ALA A 109 15.05 -15.36 2.98
C ALA A 109 15.09 -15.44 1.44
N GLY A 110 15.30 -14.34 0.74
CA GLY A 110 15.44 -14.30 -0.72
C GLY A 110 16.58 -15.16 -1.23
N VAL A 111 17.76 -15.04 -0.62
CA VAL A 111 18.94 -15.85 -1.00
C VAL A 111 18.70 -17.34 -0.71
N VAL A 112 18.16 -17.67 0.47
CA VAL A 112 17.91 -19.06 0.85
C VAL A 112 16.84 -19.68 -0.03
N LEU A 113 15.70 -19.01 -0.18
CA LEU A 113 14.59 -19.52 -0.99
C LEU A 113 14.89 -19.51 -2.49
N GLY A 114 15.64 -18.51 -2.98
CA GLY A 114 16.10 -18.49 -4.35
C GLY A 114 16.96 -19.68 -4.70
N ARG A 115 17.83 -20.13 -3.77
CA ARG A 115 18.65 -21.35 -3.95
C ARG A 115 17.86 -22.64 -3.80
N LEU A 116 16.83 -22.67 -2.94
CA LEU A 116 16.04 -23.88 -2.66
C LEU A 116 14.90 -24.08 -3.67
N LEU A 117 14.19 -23.02 -4.03
CA LEU A 117 12.99 -23.06 -4.90
C LEU A 117 13.29 -22.66 -6.33
N GLY A 118 14.42 -21.96 -6.56
CA GLY A 118 14.71 -21.29 -7.83
C GLY A 118 13.95 -19.97 -7.99
N GLU A 119 14.13 -19.31 -9.14
CA GLU A 119 13.51 -18.01 -9.45
C GLU A 119 12.06 -18.13 -9.92
N ALA A 120 11.72 -19.25 -10.55
CA ALA A 120 10.37 -19.51 -11.08
C ALA A 120 9.44 -20.08 -10.00
N PRO A 121 8.12 -19.82 -10.10
CA PRO A 121 7.15 -20.44 -9.22
C PRO A 121 7.21 -21.97 -9.26
N VAL A 122 7.10 -22.60 -8.10
CA VAL A 122 7.11 -24.07 -7.95
C VAL A 122 5.93 -24.66 -8.73
N LYS A 123 6.21 -25.63 -9.62
CA LYS A 123 5.21 -26.20 -10.56
C LYS A 123 4.45 -27.40 -10.01
N ALA A 124 4.88 -27.98 -8.87
CA ALA A 124 4.23 -29.16 -8.29
C ALA A 124 4.53 -29.28 -6.80
N GLY A 125 3.71 -30.05 -6.08
CA GLY A 125 3.89 -30.35 -4.65
C GLY A 125 3.20 -29.37 -3.72
N PRO A 126 3.50 -29.44 -2.39
CA PRO A 126 2.83 -28.62 -1.38
C PRO A 126 3.12 -27.11 -1.47
N PHE A 127 4.15 -26.74 -2.24
CA PHE A 127 4.56 -25.35 -2.47
C PHE A 127 4.19 -24.85 -3.88
N LEU A 128 3.22 -25.50 -4.51
CA LEU A 128 2.73 -25.12 -5.87
C LEU A 128 2.38 -23.63 -5.91
N GLY A 129 2.96 -22.92 -6.87
CA GLY A 129 2.77 -21.48 -7.06
C GLY A 129 3.68 -20.59 -6.22
N LEU A 130 4.33 -21.10 -5.16
CA LEU A 130 5.23 -20.30 -4.34
C LEU A 130 6.50 -19.95 -5.11
N SER A 131 6.90 -18.69 -5.05
CA SER A 131 8.19 -18.22 -5.57
C SER A 131 8.98 -17.49 -4.49
N ALA A 132 10.32 -17.52 -4.59
CA ALA A 132 11.18 -16.75 -3.69
C ALA A 132 10.84 -15.25 -3.72
N LEU A 133 10.50 -14.73 -4.91
CA LEU A 133 10.09 -13.34 -5.12
C LEU A 133 8.82 -13.01 -4.33
N ALA A 134 7.78 -13.85 -4.40
CA ALA A 134 6.52 -13.63 -3.68
C ALA A 134 6.74 -13.62 -2.14
N VAL A 135 7.58 -14.54 -1.63
CA VAL A 135 7.89 -14.58 -0.20
C VAL A 135 8.65 -13.33 0.25
N VAL A 136 9.65 -12.89 -0.50
CA VAL A 136 10.42 -11.67 -0.18
C VAL A 136 9.50 -10.44 -0.23
N ALA A 137 8.64 -10.33 -1.24
CA ALA A 137 7.66 -9.25 -1.33
C ALA A 137 6.73 -9.23 -0.11
N ALA A 138 6.19 -10.39 0.28
CA ALA A 138 5.33 -10.51 1.45
C ALA A 138 6.07 -10.19 2.78
N MET A 139 7.35 -10.57 2.90
CA MET A 139 8.16 -10.26 4.09
C MET A 139 8.51 -8.77 4.21
N ASN A 140 8.56 -8.06 3.10
CA ASN A 140 8.86 -6.63 3.08
C ASN A 140 7.63 -5.73 3.34
N ASP A 141 6.44 -6.30 3.45
CA ASP A 141 5.25 -5.52 3.80
C ASP A 141 5.05 -5.46 5.32
N THR A 142 4.59 -4.33 5.85
CA THR A 142 4.27 -4.15 7.27
C THR A 142 2.83 -3.70 7.46
N ASN A 143 2.08 -4.45 8.21
CA ASN A 143 0.76 -4.01 8.67
C ASN A 143 0.93 -2.98 9.80
N GLY A 144 0.82 -1.69 9.44
CA GLY A 144 0.99 -0.58 10.38
C GLY A 144 -0.04 -0.57 11.50
N GLY A 145 -1.28 -0.95 11.20
CA GLY A 145 -2.33 -1.05 12.22
C GLY A 145 -1.99 -2.10 13.28
N LEU A 146 -1.52 -3.26 12.85
CA LEU A 146 -1.08 -4.33 13.75
C LEU A 146 0.15 -3.90 14.55
N TYR A 147 1.14 -3.27 13.91
CA TYR A 147 2.32 -2.73 14.60
C TYR A 147 1.93 -1.76 15.72
N MET A 148 1.10 -0.76 15.41
CA MET A 148 0.67 0.24 16.38
C MET A 148 -0.13 -0.39 17.53
N ALA A 149 -1.02 -1.33 17.23
CA ALA A 149 -1.82 -2.03 18.23
C ALA A 149 -0.95 -2.88 19.18
N LEU A 150 0.00 -3.64 18.64
CA LEU A 150 0.88 -4.49 19.45
C LEU A 150 1.87 -3.66 20.29
N VAL A 151 2.50 -2.66 19.69
CA VAL A 151 3.45 -1.80 20.41
C VAL A 151 2.75 -0.93 21.44
N GLY A 152 1.53 -0.44 21.13
CA GLY A 152 0.73 0.32 22.08
C GLY A 152 0.26 -0.51 23.29
N LYS A 153 -0.03 -1.81 23.08
CA LYS A 153 -0.54 -2.70 24.12
C LYS A 153 0.55 -3.41 24.94
N TYR A 154 1.57 -3.90 24.27
CA TYR A 154 2.59 -4.78 24.87
C TYR A 154 3.98 -4.15 24.95
N GLY A 155 4.23 -3.07 24.20
CA GLY A 155 5.48 -2.34 24.15
C GLY A 155 5.44 -1.05 24.95
N ASN A 156 6.37 -0.13 24.65
CA ASN A 156 6.33 1.21 25.17
C ASN A 156 5.47 2.09 24.23
N PRO A 157 4.40 2.73 24.72
CA PRO A 157 3.54 3.59 23.90
C PRO A 157 4.30 4.71 23.15
N ARG A 158 5.45 5.16 23.72
CA ARG A 158 6.31 6.14 23.05
C ARG A 158 6.96 5.62 21.77
N ASP A 159 7.07 4.31 21.63
CA ASP A 159 7.71 3.67 20.48
C ASP A 159 6.73 3.45 19.31
N VAL A 160 5.43 3.70 19.51
CA VAL A 160 4.41 3.68 18.43
C VAL A 160 4.81 4.62 17.29
N GLY A 161 5.37 5.79 17.63
CA GLY A 161 5.88 6.76 16.65
C GLY A 161 7.02 6.24 15.77
N SER A 162 7.71 5.14 16.14
CA SER A 162 8.75 4.52 15.29
C SER A 162 8.18 3.99 13.96
N TYR A 163 6.86 3.78 13.89
CA TYR A 163 6.19 3.39 12.66
C TYR A 163 6.35 4.44 11.55
N SER A 164 6.44 5.74 11.88
CA SER A 164 6.67 6.79 10.87
C SER A 164 7.96 6.58 10.07
N VAL A 165 9.00 6.01 10.67
CA VAL A 165 10.23 5.63 9.96
C VAL A 165 10.02 4.36 9.12
N MET A 166 9.24 3.42 9.63
CA MET A 166 8.94 2.18 8.91
C MET A 166 8.03 2.40 7.69
N THR A 167 7.27 3.50 7.63
CA THR A 167 6.44 3.81 6.45
C THR A 167 7.26 4.03 5.17
N ILE A 168 8.58 4.22 5.26
CA ILE A 168 9.49 4.24 4.11
C ILE A 168 9.39 2.95 3.29
N GLU A 169 9.05 1.83 3.93
CA GLU A 169 8.84 0.55 3.24
C GLU A 169 7.46 0.39 2.58
N SER A 170 6.53 1.31 2.85
CA SER A 170 5.16 1.25 2.33
C SER A 170 5.12 1.42 0.82
N GLY A 171 5.65 0.43 0.09
CA GLY A 171 5.61 0.34 -1.35
C GLY A 171 6.77 -0.40 -1.99
N PRO A 172 6.84 -0.48 -3.32
CA PRO A 172 7.71 -1.39 -4.03
C PRO A 172 9.21 -1.05 -3.94
N PHE A 173 9.59 0.17 -3.54
CA PHE A 173 11.00 0.61 -3.59
C PHE A 173 11.93 -0.30 -2.79
N LEU A 174 11.66 -0.50 -1.49
CA LEU A 174 12.51 -1.34 -0.65
C LEU A 174 12.42 -2.83 -1.03
N THR A 175 11.26 -3.29 -1.50
CA THR A 175 11.13 -4.63 -2.09
C THR A 175 12.02 -4.80 -3.30
N MET A 176 12.06 -3.82 -4.23
CA MET A 176 12.97 -3.82 -5.38
C MET A 176 14.44 -3.85 -4.95
N VAL A 177 14.82 -3.06 -3.94
CA VAL A 177 16.18 -3.07 -3.38
C VAL A 177 16.51 -4.43 -2.78
N THR A 178 15.60 -4.99 -1.98
CA THR A 178 15.79 -6.31 -1.34
C THR A 178 15.94 -7.42 -2.38
N LEU A 179 15.10 -7.44 -3.40
CA LEU A 179 15.16 -8.41 -4.50
C LEU A 179 16.46 -8.25 -5.32
N GLY A 180 16.88 -7.01 -5.57
CA GLY A 180 18.15 -6.73 -6.26
C GLY A 180 19.36 -7.22 -5.46
N VAL A 181 19.42 -6.93 -4.16
CA VAL A 181 20.50 -7.40 -3.26
C VAL A 181 20.50 -8.91 -3.11
N ALA A 182 19.31 -9.54 -3.06
CA ALA A 182 19.17 -11.00 -3.02
C ALA A 182 19.52 -11.69 -4.36
N GLY A 183 19.73 -10.93 -5.44
CA GLY A 183 20.02 -11.47 -6.77
C GLY A 183 18.81 -12.08 -7.48
N LEU A 184 17.60 -11.81 -7.00
CA LEU A 184 16.35 -12.35 -7.56
C LEU A 184 15.77 -11.50 -8.70
N ALA A 185 16.18 -10.25 -8.80
CA ALA A 185 15.77 -9.35 -9.87
C ALA A 185 16.81 -8.27 -10.12
N ALA A 186 16.96 -7.83 -11.37
CA ALA A 186 17.83 -6.73 -11.75
C ALA A 186 17.00 -5.48 -12.06
N PHE A 187 17.24 -4.40 -11.32
CA PHE A 187 16.59 -3.12 -11.55
C PHE A 187 17.61 -2.08 -11.98
N PRO A 188 17.42 -1.40 -13.13
CA PRO A 188 18.25 -0.28 -13.52
C PRO A 188 18.22 0.82 -12.44
N TRP A 189 19.37 1.41 -12.13
CA TRP A 189 19.47 2.46 -11.11
C TRP A 189 18.50 3.65 -11.33
N PRO A 190 18.17 4.08 -12.58
CA PRO A 190 17.18 5.13 -12.76
C PRO A 190 15.78 4.73 -12.28
N THR A 191 15.41 3.45 -12.41
CA THR A 191 14.13 2.93 -11.91
C THR A 191 14.08 2.95 -10.37
N LEU A 192 15.17 2.58 -9.71
CA LEU A 192 15.30 2.66 -8.26
C LEU A 192 15.21 4.11 -7.78
N LEU A 193 15.94 5.02 -8.44
CA LEU A 193 15.88 6.44 -8.12
C LEU A 193 14.48 7.01 -8.36
N GLY A 194 13.86 6.69 -9.51
CA GLY A 194 12.49 7.11 -9.84
C GLY A 194 11.46 6.64 -8.81
N GLY A 195 11.66 5.45 -8.24
CA GLY A 195 10.78 4.90 -7.18
C GLY A 195 10.88 5.66 -5.86
N VAL A 196 12.06 6.24 -5.52
CA VAL A 196 12.25 6.93 -4.25
C VAL A 196 12.02 8.45 -4.33
N LEU A 197 12.14 9.05 -5.51
CA LEU A 197 12.03 10.51 -5.69
C LEU A 197 10.72 11.10 -5.13
N PRO A 198 9.52 10.53 -5.36
CA PRO A 198 8.28 11.06 -4.79
C PRO A 198 8.31 11.09 -3.26
N LEU A 199 8.87 10.05 -2.62
CA LEU A 199 9.02 9.96 -1.18
C LEU A 199 9.96 11.05 -0.64
N LEU A 200 11.12 11.24 -1.30
CA LEU A 200 12.10 12.27 -0.94
C LEU A 200 11.54 13.68 -1.11
N PHE A 201 10.77 13.91 -2.17
CA PHE A 201 10.07 15.17 -2.39
C PHE A 201 9.08 15.45 -1.26
N GLY A 202 8.24 14.46 -0.91
CA GLY A 202 7.33 14.57 0.23
C GLY A 202 8.07 14.82 1.54
N LEU A 203 9.16 14.10 1.80
CA LEU A 203 10.01 14.27 2.98
C LEU A 203 10.55 15.71 3.09
N ALA A 204 11.02 16.27 1.98
CA ALA A 204 11.47 17.66 1.94
C ALA A 204 10.31 18.62 2.27
N LEU A 205 9.15 18.49 1.60
CA LEU A 205 7.99 19.33 1.85
C LEU A 205 7.54 19.29 3.31
N GLY A 206 7.36 18.10 3.89
CA GLY A 206 6.86 17.96 5.26
C GLY A 206 7.84 18.43 6.34
N ASN A 207 9.14 18.49 6.03
CA ASN A 207 10.14 19.01 6.97
C ASN A 207 10.45 20.50 6.78
N LEU A 208 10.11 21.06 5.61
CA LEU A 208 10.19 22.51 5.37
C LEU A 208 8.96 23.23 5.91
N ASP A 209 7.78 22.62 5.84
CA ASP A 209 6.52 23.25 6.23
C ASP A 209 5.62 22.26 7.01
N PRO A 210 5.35 22.55 8.31
CA PRO A 210 4.42 21.75 9.12
C PRO A 210 2.98 21.74 8.58
N ASP A 211 2.53 22.79 7.90
CA ASP A 211 1.18 22.86 7.33
C ASP A 211 1.08 21.93 6.13
N CYS A 212 2.11 21.84 5.28
CA CYS A 212 2.23 20.85 4.23
C CYS A 212 2.20 19.42 4.82
N ARG A 213 2.90 19.17 5.93
CA ARG A 213 2.87 17.88 6.63
C ARG A 213 1.45 17.51 7.06
N ALA A 214 0.74 18.45 7.70
CA ALA A 214 -0.61 18.22 8.18
C ALA A 214 -1.61 18.01 7.04
N PHE A 215 -1.46 18.72 5.94
CA PHE A 215 -2.35 18.66 4.78
C PHE A 215 -2.17 17.36 4.00
N PHE A 216 -0.95 17.09 3.52
CA PHE A 216 -0.68 15.93 2.68
C PHE A 216 -0.65 14.61 3.47
N GLY A 217 -0.18 14.64 4.73
CA GLY A 217 -0.14 13.45 5.56
C GLY A 217 -1.52 12.83 5.80
N ARG A 218 -2.57 13.65 5.86
CA ARG A 218 -3.96 13.18 5.98
C ARG A 218 -4.51 12.57 4.68
N ALA A 219 -3.91 12.90 3.54
CA ALA A 219 -4.36 12.40 2.24
C ALA A 219 -3.88 10.98 1.93
N ALA A 220 -2.83 10.47 2.59
CA ALA A 220 -2.28 9.15 2.32
C ALA A 220 -3.32 8.01 2.51
N PRO A 221 -4.04 7.87 3.63
CA PRO A 221 -5.01 6.79 3.80
C PRO A 221 -6.13 6.78 2.75
N PRO A 222 -6.75 7.90 2.37
CA PRO A 222 -7.75 7.96 1.31
C PRO A 222 -7.25 7.51 -0.07
N LEU A 223 -5.95 7.60 -0.37
CA LEU A 223 -5.40 7.16 -1.66
C LEU A 223 -5.26 5.64 -1.77
N ILE A 224 -5.19 4.92 -0.64
CA ILE A 224 -5.02 3.46 -0.62
C ILE A 224 -6.06 2.72 -1.47
N PRO A 225 -7.38 2.93 -1.30
CA PRO A 225 -8.36 2.21 -2.09
C PRO A 225 -8.29 2.53 -3.59
N PHE A 226 -7.85 3.72 -3.98
CA PHE A 226 -7.74 4.09 -5.40
C PHE A 226 -6.57 3.39 -6.08
N PHE A 227 -5.39 3.39 -5.48
CA PHE A 227 -4.26 2.67 -6.08
C PHE A 227 -4.48 1.15 -6.03
N ALA A 228 -5.10 0.64 -4.97
CA ALA A 228 -5.43 -0.78 -4.86
C ALA A 228 -6.43 -1.22 -5.94
N PHE A 229 -7.46 -0.42 -6.22
CA PHE A 229 -8.36 -0.65 -7.35
C PHE A 229 -7.60 -0.66 -8.67
N ALA A 230 -6.80 0.38 -8.96
CA ALA A 230 -6.02 0.47 -10.18
C ALA A 230 -4.98 -0.67 -10.30
N LEU A 231 -4.39 -1.12 -9.19
CA LEU A 231 -3.53 -2.30 -9.18
C LEU A 231 -4.34 -3.56 -9.47
N GLY A 232 -5.55 -3.70 -8.90
CA GLY A 232 -6.45 -4.81 -9.15
C GLY A 232 -6.79 -4.96 -10.63
N THR A 233 -6.92 -3.86 -11.38
CA THR A 233 -7.20 -3.92 -12.83
C THR A 233 -6.06 -4.53 -13.65
N THR A 234 -4.90 -4.75 -13.09
CA THR A 234 -3.79 -5.48 -13.74
C THR A 234 -3.83 -6.99 -13.47
N LEU A 235 -4.75 -7.45 -12.61
CA LEU A 235 -4.86 -8.84 -12.18
C LEU A 235 -6.04 -9.52 -12.88
N ASP A 236 -5.75 -10.63 -13.59
CA ASP A 236 -6.77 -11.51 -14.13
C ASP A 236 -7.06 -12.65 -13.15
N LEU A 237 -8.28 -12.69 -12.59
CA LEU A 237 -8.69 -13.71 -11.62
C LEU A 237 -8.66 -15.11 -12.22
N HIS A 238 -8.80 -15.26 -13.54
CA HIS A 238 -8.66 -16.57 -14.20
C HIS A 238 -7.22 -17.09 -14.12
N LEU A 239 -6.21 -16.19 -14.17
CA LEU A 239 -4.81 -16.57 -14.00
C LEU A 239 -4.51 -16.91 -12.53
N VAL A 240 -5.09 -16.18 -11.58
CA VAL A 240 -4.93 -16.46 -10.14
C VAL A 240 -5.42 -17.86 -9.79
N THR A 241 -6.57 -18.29 -10.35
CA THR A 241 -7.08 -19.65 -10.11
C THR A 241 -6.20 -20.75 -10.72
N ARG A 242 -5.45 -20.44 -11.78
CA ARG A 242 -4.50 -21.38 -12.41
C ARG A 242 -3.14 -21.42 -11.72
N ALA A 243 -2.75 -20.36 -11.05
CA ALA A 243 -1.46 -20.28 -10.33
C ALA A 243 -1.42 -21.18 -9.09
N GLY A 244 -2.57 -21.63 -8.59
CA GLY A 244 -2.69 -22.46 -7.39
C GLY A 244 -2.85 -21.64 -6.11
N PRO A 245 -3.08 -22.33 -4.96
CA PRO A 245 -3.44 -21.65 -3.71
C PRO A 245 -2.31 -20.83 -3.05
N LEU A 246 -1.08 -20.95 -3.54
CA LEU A 246 0.11 -20.28 -3.00
C LEU A 246 0.78 -19.32 -4.00
N GLY A 247 0.26 -19.24 -5.24
CA GLY A 247 0.80 -18.43 -6.34
C GLY A 247 0.12 -17.10 -6.55
#